data_bf5926f944318b184edec1ec2ab0e58f
#
_entry.id   bf5926f944318b184edec1ec2ab0e58f
#
_cell.length_a   1.000
_cell.length_b   1.000
_cell.length_c   1.000
_cell.angle_alpha   90.00
_cell.angle_beta   90.00
_cell.angle_gamma   90.00
#
_symmetry.space_group_name_H-M   'P 1'
#
loop_
_entity.id
_entity.type
_entity.pdbx_description
1 polymer ?
#
loop_
_entity_poly.entity_id
_entity_poly.type
_entity_poly.pdbx_seq_one_letter_code
_entity_poly.pdbx_strand_id
1 'polypeptide(L)'
;MQWGVPFTVSIEPTTACNLRCPECPSGLRAFTRDTGNLKEDFFKKMLSELGDKLMYLIFYFQGEPFINPNFLKMVSYANKKGIYTITSTNGHFLNDTNAKETIESGLDRIIISVDGTTQEVYESYRKEGDLEKVI
;
A
#
# COMPACT_ATOMS: atom_id res chain seq x y z
N MET A 1 -7.68 30.13 1.52
CA MET A 1 -7.22 29.68 2.86
C MET A 1 -8.05 28.47 3.22
N GLN A 2 -7.40 27.30 3.47
CA GLN A 2 -8.11 26.06 3.81
C GLN A 2 -8.29 26.02 5.34
N TRP A 3 -9.54 25.92 5.80
CA TRP A 3 -9.85 25.86 7.23
C TRP A 3 -10.19 24.42 7.60
N GLY A 4 -9.40 23.84 8.49
CA GLY A 4 -9.61 22.49 9.04
C GLY A 4 -8.48 21.52 8.74
N VAL A 5 -8.60 20.31 9.29
CA VAL A 5 -7.71 19.18 9.03
C VAL A 5 -8.30 18.27 7.93
N PRO A 6 -7.48 17.54 7.16
CA PRO A 6 -7.99 16.64 6.15
C PRO A 6 -8.76 15.48 6.81
N PHE A 7 -9.87 15.08 6.21
CA PHE A 7 -10.61 13.87 6.60
C PHE A 7 -10.11 12.60 5.89
N THR A 8 -9.33 12.78 4.82
CA THR A 8 -8.70 11.70 4.02
C THR A 8 -7.24 12.04 3.79
N VAL A 9 -6.37 11.04 3.96
CA VAL A 9 -4.93 11.15 3.68
C VAL A 9 -4.49 9.94 2.89
N SER A 10 -3.65 10.15 1.88
CA SER A 10 -2.92 9.08 1.18
C SER A 10 -1.46 9.08 1.63
N ILE A 11 -0.95 7.90 1.94
CA ILE A 11 0.45 7.68 2.35
C ILE A 11 1.04 6.51 1.57
N GLU A 12 2.32 6.57 1.34
CA GLU A 12 3.09 5.48 0.75
C GLU A 12 3.79 4.69 1.87
N PRO A 13 3.40 3.43 2.14
CA PRO A 13 4.13 2.60 3.10
C PRO A 13 5.59 2.40 2.69
N THR A 14 5.83 2.33 1.40
CA THR A 14 7.17 2.25 0.79
C THR A 14 7.14 2.82 -0.62
N THR A 15 8.30 3.22 -1.12
CA THR A 15 8.50 3.56 -2.54
C THR A 15 9.11 2.41 -3.34
N ALA A 16 9.52 1.31 -2.67
CA ALA A 16 10.01 0.11 -3.31
C ALA A 16 8.88 -0.70 -3.96
N CYS A 17 9.16 -1.32 -5.09
CA CYS A 17 8.27 -2.28 -5.75
C CYS A 17 9.09 -3.44 -6.32
N ASN A 18 8.55 -4.65 -6.31
CA ASN A 18 9.16 -5.83 -6.92
C ASN A 18 8.94 -5.89 -8.45
N LEU A 19 7.93 -5.17 -8.99
CA LEU A 19 7.63 -5.15 -10.43
C LEU A 19 8.31 -3.99 -11.17
N ARG A 20 8.30 -4.10 -12.52
CA ARG A 20 8.90 -3.14 -13.46
C ARG A 20 7.87 -2.58 -14.45
N CYS A 21 6.67 -2.26 -13.98
CA CYS A 21 5.61 -1.73 -14.84
C CYS A 21 6.08 -0.46 -15.59
N PRO A 22 5.88 -0.39 -16.95
CA PRO A 22 6.50 0.63 -17.79
C PRO A 22 5.94 2.05 -17.58
N GLU A 23 4.71 2.19 -17.08
CA GLU A 23 4.08 3.51 -16.84
C GLU A 23 4.09 3.91 -15.35
N CYS A 24 4.83 3.16 -14.51
CA CYS A 24 4.86 3.41 -13.07
C CYS A 24 6.24 3.93 -12.63
N PRO A 25 6.34 5.08 -11.95
CA PRO A 25 7.63 5.59 -11.46
C PRO A 25 8.38 4.61 -10.57
N SER A 26 7.68 3.79 -9.77
CA SER A 26 8.29 2.71 -8.98
C SER A 26 8.86 1.60 -9.86
N GLY A 27 8.14 1.21 -10.92
CA GLY A 27 8.57 0.21 -11.89
C GLY A 27 9.78 0.68 -12.70
N LEU A 28 9.75 1.92 -13.16
CA LEU A 28 10.83 2.56 -13.92
C LEU A 28 12.05 2.90 -13.05
N ARG A 29 11.96 2.85 -11.72
CA ARG A 29 12.98 3.34 -10.80
C ARG A 29 13.32 4.83 -11.04
N ALA A 30 12.32 5.61 -11.45
CA ALA A 30 12.48 6.99 -11.92
C ALA A 30 12.21 8.04 -10.83
N PHE A 31 12.41 7.71 -9.56
CA PHE A 31 12.28 8.65 -8.47
C PHE A 31 13.49 9.58 -8.37
N THR A 32 13.21 10.85 -8.05
CA THR A 32 14.21 11.84 -7.67
C THR A 32 14.49 11.84 -6.16
N ARG A 33 13.77 11.04 -5.40
CA ARG A 33 13.90 10.85 -3.95
C ARG A 33 14.40 9.43 -3.64
N ASP A 34 14.98 9.26 -2.47
CA ASP A 34 15.47 7.95 -2.01
C ASP A 34 14.33 6.94 -1.87
N THR A 35 14.61 5.68 -2.22
CA THR A 35 13.71 4.57 -1.97
C THR A 35 13.79 4.19 -0.49
N GLY A 36 12.63 4.06 0.16
CA GLY A 36 12.61 3.73 1.57
C GLY A 36 11.24 3.31 2.08
N ASN A 37 11.21 2.89 3.34
CA ASN A 37 10.02 2.49 4.06
C ASN A 37 9.58 3.57 5.04
N LEU A 38 8.28 3.82 5.10
CA LEU A 38 7.67 4.62 6.15
C LEU A 38 7.92 3.96 7.51
N LYS A 39 8.44 4.73 8.45
CA LYS A 39 8.69 4.26 9.82
C LYS A 39 7.41 4.31 10.64
N GLU A 40 7.18 3.28 11.46
CA GLU A 40 5.99 3.15 12.29
C GLU A 40 5.83 4.32 13.27
N ASP A 41 6.92 4.76 13.90
CA ASP A 41 6.88 5.88 14.86
C ASP A 41 6.50 7.20 14.19
N PHE A 42 7.03 7.46 12.98
CA PHE A 42 6.63 8.64 12.19
C PHE A 42 5.15 8.57 11.82
N PHE A 43 4.67 7.40 11.40
CA PHE A 43 3.26 7.18 11.10
C PHE A 43 2.35 7.47 12.29
N LYS A 44 2.68 6.94 13.47
CA LYS A 44 1.93 7.17 14.70
C LYS A 44 1.91 8.65 15.09
N LYS A 45 3.06 9.33 14.97
CA LYS A 45 3.16 10.78 15.21
C LYS A 45 2.26 11.56 14.24
N MET A 46 2.34 11.27 12.95
CA MET A 46 1.48 11.90 11.93
C MET A 46 0.00 11.73 12.26
N LEU A 47 -0.46 10.52 12.60
CA LEU A 47 -1.85 10.31 12.98
C LEU A 47 -2.26 11.06 14.25
N SER A 48 -1.35 11.21 15.23
CA SER A 48 -1.64 11.99 16.43
C SER A 48 -1.77 13.48 16.14
N GLU A 49 -1.02 14.01 15.18
CA GLU A 49 -1.09 15.43 14.76
C GLU A 49 -2.33 15.73 13.90
N LEU A 50 -2.78 14.77 13.09
CA LEU A 50 -4.01 14.92 12.30
C LEU A 50 -5.28 14.87 13.17
N GLY A 51 -5.17 14.30 14.38
CA GLY A 51 -6.27 14.23 15.35
C GLY A 51 -7.39 13.27 14.94
N ASP A 52 -8.49 13.35 15.68
CA ASP A 52 -9.63 12.40 15.58
C ASP A 52 -10.56 12.68 14.38
N LYS A 53 -10.20 13.59 13.49
CA LYS A 53 -11.02 13.97 12.32
C LYS A 53 -10.66 13.19 11.06
N LEU A 54 -9.56 12.44 11.08
CA LEU A 54 -9.19 11.58 9.96
C LEU A 54 -10.14 10.38 9.92
N MET A 55 -10.89 10.24 8.84
CA MET A 55 -11.87 9.18 8.64
C MET A 55 -11.39 8.10 7.68
N TYR A 56 -10.49 8.45 6.77
CA TYR A 56 -10.12 7.59 5.65
C TYR A 56 -8.62 7.67 5.37
N LEU A 57 -7.95 6.52 5.32
CA LEU A 57 -6.52 6.40 5.12
C LEU A 57 -6.22 5.47 3.94
N ILE A 58 -5.57 6.02 2.93
CA ILE A 58 -5.20 5.31 1.71
C ILE A 58 -3.73 4.92 1.82
N PHE A 59 -3.45 3.61 1.91
CA PHE A 59 -2.09 3.06 2.01
C PHE A 59 -1.54 2.66 0.64
N TYR A 60 -1.65 3.52 -0.34
CA TYR A 60 -1.00 3.36 -1.63
C TYR A 60 -0.92 4.69 -2.39
N PHE A 61 0.09 4.82 -3.19
CA PHE A 61 0.26 5.75 -4.30
C PHE A 61 1.38 5.23 -5.18
N GLN A 62 2.57 5.03 -4.61
CA GLN A 62 3.72 4.39 -5.24
C GLN A 62 4.23 3.25 -4.37
N GLY A 63 4.99 2.32 -5.00
CA GLY A 63 5.55 1.16 -4.33
C GLY A 63 4.56 0.02 -4.10
N GLU A 64 5.05 -1.06 -3.51
CA GLU A 64 4.27 -2.22 -3.10
C GLU A 64 4.17 -2.25 -1.56
N PRO A 65 2.98 -2.01 -0.98
CA PRO A 65 2.83 -1.85 0.47
C PRO A 65 3.38 -2.99 1.31
N PHE A 66 3.24 -4.23 0.84
CA PHE A 66 3.70 -5.43 1.56
C PHE A 66 5.22 -5.59 1.63
N ILE A 67 6.00 -4.79 0.90
CA ILE A 67 7.46 -4.72 1.07
C ILE A 67 7.85 -4.06 2.40
N ASN A 68 7.01 -3.16 2.93
CA ASN A 68 7.27 -2.59 4.25
C ASN A 68 6.87 -3.58 5.36
N PRO A 69 7.82 -4.11 6.16
CA PRO A 69 7.52 -5.09 7.19
C PRO A 69 6.63 -4.57 8.33
N ASN A 70 6.45 -3.25 8.42
CA ASN A 70 5.58 -2.63 9.41
C ASN A 70 4.21 -2.20 8.83
N PHE A 71 3.92 -2.52 7.56
CA PHE A 71 2.69 -2.10 6.91
C PHE A 71 1.44 -2.53 7.68
N LEU A 72 1.29 -3.82 7.96
CA LEU A 72 0.10 -4.33 8.65
C LEU A 72 -0.02 -3.85 10.11
N LYS A 73 1.11 -3.53 10.77
CA LYS A 73 1.09 -2.87 12.09
C LYS A 73 0.52 -1.46 12.01
N MET A 74 0.87 -0.72 10.95
CA MET A 74 0.31 0.62 10.71
C MET A 74 -1.19 0.54 10.41
N VAL A 75 -1.62 -0.44 9.61
CA VAL A 75 -3.06 -0.71 9.37
C VAL A 75 -3.78 -0.98 10.69
N SER A 76 -3.28 -1.91 11.49
CA SER A 76 -3.88 -2.25 12.79
C SER A 76 -3.94 -1.04 13.74
N TYR A 77 -2.92 -0.19 13.73
CA TYR A 77 -2.93 1.03 14.53
C TYR A 77 -4.02 2.02 14.07
N ALA A 78 -4.20 2.21 12.76
CA ALA A 78 -5.24 3.06 12.20
C ALA A 78 -6.64 2.48 12.48
N ASN A 79 -6.82 1.16 12.31
CA ASN A 79 -8.08 0.47 12.59
C ASN A 79 -8.52 0.65 14.05
N LYS A 80 -7.60 0.51 15.03
CA LYS A 80 -7.87 0.76 16.46
C LYS A 80 -8.30 2.19 16.77
N LYS A 81 -8.04 3.14 15.88
CA LYS A 81 -8.50 4.53 15.97
C LYS A 81 -9.84 4.76 15.24
N GLY A 82 -10.44 3.72 14.67
CA GLY A 82 -11.69 3.81 13.92
C GLY A 82 -11.52 4.46 12.54
N ILE A 83 -10.30 4.48 11.98
CA ILE A 83 -10.03 5.04 10.66
C ILE A 83 -10.21 3.95 9.61
N TYR A 84 -11.07 4.20 8.61
CA TYR A 84 -11.25 3.30 7.48
C TYR A 84 -9.96 3.23 6.64
N THR A 85 -9.49 2.04 6.34
CA THR A 85 -8.21 1.79 5.69
C THR A 85 -8.36 1.06 4.37
N ILE A 86 -7.64 1.50 3.34
CA ILE A 86 -7.60 0.86 2.04
C ILE A 86 -6.16 0.74 1.55
N THR A 87 -5.86 -0.37 0.86
CA THR A 87 -4.60 -0.53 0.13
C THR A 87 -4.83 -1.05 -1.28
N SER A 88 -3.82 -0.86 -2.14
CA SER A 88 -3.68 -1.53 -3.43
C SER A 88 -2.36 -2.28 -3.47
N THR A 89 -2.36 -3.50 -3.99
CA THR A 89 -1.20 -4.39 -4.07
C THR A 89 -1.14 -5.08 -5.44
N ASN A 90 0.05 -5.44 -5.85
CA ASN A 90 0.24 -6.30 -7.02
C ASN A 90 0.00 -7.80 -6.73
N GLY A 91 -0.29 -8.16 -5.48
CA GLY A 91 -0.69 -9.49 -5.04
C GLY A 91 0.44 -10.48 -4.79
N HIS A 92 1.69 -10.22 -5.20
CA HIS A 92 2.80 -11.20 -5.13
C HIS A 92 3.21 -11.60 -3.72
N PHE A 93 2.85 -10.80 -2.73
CA PHE A 93 3.14 -11.06 -1.32
C PHE A 93 1.96 -11.67 -0.56
N LEU A 94 0.82 -11.89 -1.21
CA LEU A 94 -0.35 -12.49 -0.60
C LEU A 94 -0.23 -14.02 -0.64
N ASN A 95 0.33 -14.58 0.42
CA ASN A 95 0.31 -16.01 0.72
C ASN A 95 -0.61 -16.25 1.93
N ASP A 96 -0.85 -17.50 2.30
CA ASP A 96 -1.75 -17.86 3.41
C ASP A 96 -1.46 -17.11 4.71
N THR A 97 -0.15 -16.95 5.03
CA THR A 97 0.27 -16.23 6.24
C THR A 97 -0.05 -14.75 6.15
N ASN A 98 0.37 -14.09 5.08
CA ASN A 98 0.14 -12.65 4.90
C ASN A 98 -1.33 -12.32 4.68
N ALA A 99 -2.10 -13.21 4.03
CA ALA A 99 -3.54 -13.05 3.87
C ALA A 99 -4.25 -13.07 5.23
N LYS A 100 -3.90 -14.02 6.10
CA LYS A 100 -4.41 -14.09 7.46
C LYS A 100 -4.04 -12.84 8.27
N GLU A 101 -2.78 -12.44 8.27
CA GLU A 101 -2.32 -11.23 8.97
C GLU A 101 -3.00 -9.97 8.43
N THR A 102 -3.29 -9.90 7.13
CA THR A 102 -4.04 -8.79 6.51
C THR A 102 -5.45 -8.69 7.08
N ILE A 103 -6.17 -9.82 7.19
CA ILE A 103 -7.50 -9.86 7.80
C ILE A 103 -7.42 -9.46 9.28
N GLU A 104 -6.48 -10.03 10.03
CA GLU A 104 -6.30 -9.76 11.45
C GLU A 104 -5.86 -8.31 11.74
N SER A 105 -5.23 -7.64 10.78
CA SER A 105 -4.85 -6.22 10.90
C SER A 105 -6.05 -5.28 10.93
N GLY A 106 -7.22 -5.74 10.46
CA GLY A 106 -8.44 -4.94 10.33
C GLY A 106 -8.41 -4.01 9.12
N LEU A 107 -7.68 -4.38 8.05
CA LEU A 107 -7.74 -3.67 6.77
C LEU A 107 -9.16 -3.77 6.19
N ASP A 108 -9.79 -2.62 5.91
CA ASP A 108 -11.18 -2.59 5.46
C ASP A 108 -11.34 -2.91 3.97
N ARG A 109 -10.35 -2.54 3.15
CA ARG A 109 -10.40 -2.79 1.71
C ARG A 109 -9.03 -3.06 1.11
N ILE A 110 -8.94 -4.11 0.31
CA ILE A 110 -7.80 -4.42 -0.52
C ILE A 110 -8.19 -4.39 -2.01
N ILE A 111 -7.35 -3.79 -2.83
CA ILE A 111 -7.44 -3.81 -4.29
C ILE A 111 -6.26 -4.64 -4.78
N ILE A 112 -6.55 -5.74 -5.49
CA ILE A 112 -5.53 -6.56 -6.14
C ILE A 112 -5.49 -6.16 -7.61
N SER A 113 -4.31 -5.73 -8.05
CA SER A 113 -4.10 -5.21 -9.41
C SER A 113 -3.76 -6.35 -10.37
N VAL A 114 -4.75 -6.82 -11.11
CA VAL A 114 -4.62 -7.88 -12.12
C VAL A 114 -4.96 -7.28 -13.50
N ASP A 115 -3.96 -7.12 -14.36
CA ASP A 115 -4.10 -6.45 -15.66
C ASP A 115 -4.07 -7.43 -16.84
N GLY A 116 -4.35 -8.70 -16.61
CA GLY A 116 -4.43 -9.73 -17.65
C GLY A 116 -4.96 -11.05 -17.11
N THR A 117 -5.55 -11.85 -18.00
CA THR A 117 -6.10 -13.18 -17.69
C THR A 117 -5.20 -14.33 -18.14
N THR A 118 -4.11 -14.01 -18.85
CA THR A 118 -3.03 -14.94 -19.22
C THR A 118 -1.70 -14.34 -18.81
N GLN A 119 -0.69 -15.19 -18.57
CA GLN A 119 0.65 -14.70 -18.21
C GLN A 119 1.21 -13.72 -19.25
N GLU A 120 1.03 -13.99 -20.54
CA GLU A 120 1.51 -13.12 -21.62
C GLU A 120 0.87 -11.72 -21.55
N VAL A 121 -0.45 -11.65 -21.42
CA VAL A 121 -1.18 -10.37 -21.32
C VAL A 121 -0.83 -9.66 -20.01
N TYR A 122 -0.82 -10.37 -18.88
CA TYR A 122 -0.46 -9.82 -17.60
C TYR A 122 0.94 -9.20 -17.59
N GLU A 123 1.96 -9.94 -18.06
CA GLU A 123 3.34 -9.49 -18.09
C GLU A 123 3.61 -8.42 -19.16
N SER A 124 2.72 -8.25 -20.15
CA SER A 124 2.85 -7.14 -21.12
C SER A 124 2.93 -5.78 -20.40
N TYR A 125 2.20 -5.61 -19.30
CA TYR A 125 2.24 -4.42 -18.44
C TYR A 125 2.94 -4.67 -17.10
N ARG A 126 2.62 -5.77 -16.39
CA ARG A 126 3.18 -6.13 -15.08
C ARG A 126 4.54 -6.83 -15.23
N LYS A 127 5.52 -6.12 -15.81
CA LYS A 127 6.86 -6.67 -16.07
C LYS A 127 7.47 -7.28 -14.80
N GLU A 128 8.08 -8.46 -14.95
CA GLU A 128 8.60 -9.30 -13.86
C GLU A 128 7.49 -9.85 -12.93
N GLY A 129 6.24 -9.77 -13.36
CA GLY A 129 5.11 -10.30 -12.61
C GLY A 129 4.79 -11.74 -13.00
N ASP A 130 4.31 -12.49 -12.03
CA ASP A 130 3.89 -13.88 -12.15
C ASP A 130 2.39 -13.96 -11.81
N LEU A 131 1.57 -14.25 -12.84
CA LEU A 131 0.11 -14.26 -12.67
C LEU A 131 -0.35 -15.39 -11.74
N GLU A 132 0.31 -16.55 -11.76
CA GLU A 132 -0.04 -17.70 -10.92
C GLU A 132 0.07 -17.37 -9.42
N LYS A 133 0.98 -16.46 -9.05
CA LYS A 133 1.11 -15.99 -7.66
C LYS A 133 0.00 -15.04 -7.23
N VAL A 134 -0.74 -14.48 -8.16
CA VAL A 134 -1.73 -13.43 -7.88
C VAL A 134 -3.15 -13.98 -7.87
N ILE A 135 -3.39 -15.07 -8.60
CA ILE A 135 -4.68 -15.78 -8.69
C ILE A 135 -4.64 -17.06 -7.87
#